data_dfbb6bd5d007a195707f33cb41cf7fe5
#
_entry.id   dfbb6bd5d007a195707f33cb41cf7fe5
#
_cell.length_a   1.000
_cell.length_b   1.000
_cell.length_c   1.000
_cell.angle_alpha   90.00
_cell.angle_beta   90.00
_cell.angle_gamma   90.00
#
_symmetry.space_group_name_H-M   'P 1'
#
loop_
_entity.id
_entity.type
_entity.pdbx_description
1 polymer ?
#
loop_
_entity_poly.entity_id
_entity_poly.type
_entity_poly.pdbx_seq_one_letter_code
_entity_poly.pdbx_strand_id
1 'polypeptide(L)'
;DEKILLFPSWETGGTHLRSPLARAVWRRHRQFTAAFEDAWLRSGRFEAAFPGELQDVSAGEWRRVVYDSPADYPAVHPQHERRKYLLFQQNAPGPSRLVSFAGFGEYGRSKLRRAQHLTAAGFTPEPEMLAHGFLRRRFVAGSPVGPGEVTAELLETVAAYLAHLYREHAAEPSVSSDTLREMIATNLEEGLGQSWSKDLLDLPSGEWIERGVMLDGRMLAHEWIRSATGYMKVDALDHHDDHFFPGCQDIAWDLAAAAVELNLGNHGRDVLVEHYRSISGDRGIAQRLPFYRIAYLSFRLGYTSLASATLGDSPDARRFVVETRRYIELIERELGSRLVGHRHG
;
A
#
# COMPACT_ATOMS: atom_id res chain seq x y z
N ASP A 1 16.46 22.48 9.14
CA ASP A 1 16.75 21.12 8.67
C ASP A 1 15.49 20.27 8.56
N GLU A 2 14.55 20.35 9.49
CA GLU A 2 13.24 19.67 9.35
C GLU A 2 12.42 20.19 8.15
N LYS A 3 12.59 21.43 7.75
CA LYS A 3 11.88 22.02 6.61
C LYS A 3 12.30 21.44 5.25
N ILE A 4 13.53 20.96 5.12
CA ILE A 4 14.03 20.38 3.86
C ILE A 4 13.44 18.99 3.64
N LEU A 5 13.05 18.29 4.71
CA LEU A 5 12.46 16.95 4.67
C LEU A 5 10.94 16.94 4.53
N LEU A 6 10.29 18.12 4.61
CA LEU A 6 8.86 18.28 4.43
C LEU A 6 8.43 18.48 2.97
N PHE A 7 9.36 18.58 2.05
CA PHE A 7 9.11 18.79 0.63
C PHE A 7 8.42 17.64 -0.14
N PRO A 8 8.40 16.39 0.31
CA PRO A 8 7.65 15.35 -0.40
C PRO A 8 6.15 15.58 -0.47
N SER A 9 5.56 16.32 0.47
CA SER A 9 4.10 16.47 0.54
C SER A 9 3.49 17.36 -0.55
N TRP A 10 4.25 18.23 -1.18
CA TRP A 10 3.76 19.05 -2.30
C TRP A 10 3.98 18.40 -3.67
N GLU A 11 4.68 17.28 -3.70
CA GLU A 11 4.85 16.45 -4.90
C GLU A 11 3.60 15.63 -5.23
N THR A 12 2.65 15.53 -4.29
CA THR A 12 1.42 14.75 -4.45
C THR A 12 0.44 15.33 -5.47
N GLY A 13 0.60 16.58 -5.87
CA GLY A 13 -0.11 17.12 -7.02
C GLY A 13 0.61 16.77 -8.32
N GLY A 14 0.26 15.67 -8.97
CA GLY A 14 0.89 15.15 -10.20
C GLY A 14 1.11 16.15 -11.36
N THR A 15 0.59 17.36 -11.24
CA THR A 15 0.83 18.49 -12.15
C THR A 15 2.24 19.07 -12.03
N HIS A 16 2.91 18.97 -10.89
CA HIS A 16 4.22 19.59 -10.68
C HIS A 16 5.38 18.84 -11.33
N LEU A 17 5.28 17.52 -11.47
CA LEU A 17 6.31 16.71 -12.15
C LEU A 17 6.36 16.94 -13.66
N ARG A 18 5.37 17.60 -14.25
CA ARG A 18 5.36 17.97 -15.68
C ARG A 18 6.34 19.08 -16.00
N SER A 19 6.71 19.93 -15.03
CA SER A 19 7.67 21.01 -15.29
C SER A 19 9.12 20.51 -15.21
N PRO A 20 10.02 20.95 -16.11
CA PRO A 20 11.44 20.64 -16.05
C PRO A 20 12.08 21.07 -14.72
N LEU A 21 11.62 22.19 -14.15
CA LEU A 21 12.11 22.72 -12.88
C LEU A 21 11.73 21.80 -11.70
N ALA A 22 10.49 21.36 -11.63
CA ALA A 22 10.03 20.45 -10.59
C ALA A 22 10.80 19.11 -10.63
N ARG A 23 11.07 18.56 -11.83
CA ARG A 23 11.91 17.37 -12.01
C ARG A 23 13.36 17.58 -11.59
N ALA A 24 13.91 18.78 -11.80
CA ALA A 24 15.28 19.09 -11.37
C ALA A 24 15.38 19.25 -9.85
N VAL A 25 14.40 19.89 -9.22
CA VAL A 25 14.30 20.02 -7.76
C VAL A 25 14.12 18.64 -7.13
N TRP A 26 13.26 17.81 -7.67
CA TRP A 26 13.03 16.43 -7.24
C TRP A 26 14.32 15.58 -7.28
N ARG A 27 15.04 15.60 -8.41
CA ARG A 27 16.32 14.89 -8.54
C ARG A 27 17.34 15.32 -7.50
N ARG A 28 17.48 16.63 -7.25
CA ARG A 28 18.39 17.15 -6.23
C ARG A 28 17.99 16.71 -4.82
N HIS A 29 16.72 16.75 -4.53
CA HIS A 29 16.20 16.30 -3.23
C HIS A 29 16.51 14.81 -3.00
N ARG A 30 16.27 13.95 -3.98
CA ARG A 30 16.61 12.51 -3.89
C ARG A 30 18.12 12.28 -3.72
N GLN A 31 18.93 13.01 -4.44
CA GLN A 31 20.38 12.93 -4.30
C GLN A 31 20.85 13.37 -2.91
N PHE A 32 20.27 14.42 -2.37
CA PHE A 32 20.56 14.91 -1.02
C PHE A 32 20.14 13.89 0.03
N THR A 33 18.94 13.33 -0.05
CA THR A 33 18.43 12.34 0.89
C THR A 33 19.30 11.08 0.88
N ALA A 34 19.65 10.56 -0.29
CA ALA A 34 20.53 9.40 -0.41
C ALA A 34 21.93 9.68 0.16
N ALA A 35 22.53 10.84 -0.14
CA ALA A 35 23.84 11.22 0.41
C ALA A 35 23.79 11.40 1.92
N PHE A 36 22.70 11.94 2.47
CA PHE A 36 22.52 12.11 3.90
C PHE A 36 22.35 10.74 4.59
N GLU A 37 21.51 9.85 4.05
CA GLU A 37 21.35 8.48 4.56
C GLU A 37 22.70 7.75 4.58
N ASP A 38 23.45 7.81 3.49
CA ASP A 38 24.76 7.16 3.40
C ASP A 38 25.78 7.73 4.40
N ALA A 39 25.83 9.05 4.56
CA ALA A 39 26.70 9.69 5.53
C ALA A 39 26.29 9.33 6.97
N TRP A 40 24.99 9.24 7.23
CA TRP A 40 24.44 8.87 8.51
C TRP A 40 24.76 7.41 8.86
N LEU A 41 24.53 6.48 7.94
CA LEU A 41 24.87 5.06 8.11
C LEU A 41 26.37 4.87 8.36
N ARG A 42 27.21 5.63 7.67
CA ARG A 42 28.68 5.58 7.86
C ARG A 42 29.17 6.26 9.14
N SER A 43 28.33 6.99 9.85
CA SER A 43 28.73 7.72 11.06
C SER A 43 28.87 6.85 12.32
N GLY A 44 28.50 5.57 12.26
CA GLY A 44 28.44 4.66 13.41
C GLY A 44 27.30 4.96 14.39
N ARG A 45 26.51 6.00 14.17
CA ARG A 45 25.39 6.37 15.05
C ARG A 45 24.20 5.47 14.84
N PHE A 46 24.05 4.93 13.64
CA PHE A 46 22.97 4.00 13.31
C PHE A 46 23.17 2.67 14.07
N GLU A 47 24.38 2.10 14.00
CA GLU A 47 24.72 0.87 14.72
C GLU A 47 24.64 1.07 16.24
N ALA A 48 25.03 2.24 16.73
CA ALA A 48 24.91 2.56 18.16
C ALA A 48 23.45 2.64 18.63
N ALA A 49 22.54 3.12 17.76
CA ALA A 49 21.11 3.16 18.06
C ALA A 49 20.42 1.77 17.94
N PHE A 50 20.93 0.90 17.07
CA PHE A 50 20.39 -0.43 16.81
C PHE A 50 21.47 -1.51 17.00
N PRO A 51 21.89 -1.77 18.25
CA PRO A 51 22.97 -2.71 18.53
C PRO A 51 22.59 -4.14 18.15
N GLY A 52 23.50 -4.81 17.46
CA GLY A 52 23.35 -6.17 16.93
C GLY A 52 23.85 -6.29 15.51
N GLU A 53 23.68 -7.44 14.90
CA GLU A 53 24.00 -7.65 13.49
C GLU A 53 22.84 -7.14 12.63
N LEU A 54 23.12 -6.21 11.74
CA LEU A 54 22.18 -5.60 10.81
C LEU A 54 22.40 -6.12 9.40
N GLN A 55 21.38 -6.74 8.83
CA GLN A 55 21.34 -7.15 7.43
C GLN A 55 20.45 -6.18 6.63
N ASP A 56 21.01 -5.51 5.61
CA ASP A 56 20.23 -4.68 4.68
C ASP A 56 19.34 -5.58 3.81
N VAL A 57 18.03 -5.36 3.88
CA VAL A 57 17.02 -6.08 3.12
C VAL A 57 16.16 -5.11 2.29
N SER A 58 16.68 -3.92 2.03
CA SER A 58 16.03 -2.89 1.20
C SER A 58 15.90 -3.33 -0.26
N ALA A 59 15.17 -2.55 -1.05
CA ALA A 59 15.06 -2.72 -2.50
C ALA A 59 14.61 -4.13 -2.95
N GLY A 60 13.75 -4.76 -2.15
CA GLY A 60 13.21 -6.07 -2.44
C GLY A 60 14.07 -7.26 -1.97
N GLU A 61 15.25 -7.04 -1.37
CA GLU A 61 16.10 -8.11 -0.86
C GLU A 61 15.45 -8.89 0.30
N TRP A 62 14.48 -8.29 1.02
CA TRP A 62 13.68 -8.98 2.04
C TRP A 62 13.02 -10.26 1.53
N ARG A 63 12.74 -10.36 0.23
CA ARG A 63 12.13 -11.53 -0.40
C ARG A 63 12.98 -12.78 -0.24
N ARG A 64 14.31 -12.65 -0.19
CA ARG A 64 15.24 -13.77 0.03
C ARG A 64 15.14 -14.39 1.42
N VAL A 65 14.60 -13.62 2.38
CA VAL A 65 14.42 -14.09 3.76
C VAL A 65 13.05 -14.72 3.95
N VAL A 66 12.08 -14.31 3.14
CA VAL A 66 10.66 -14.64 3.31
C VAL A 66 10.20 -15.77 2.38
N TYR A 67 10.86 -15.94 1.23
CA TYR A 67 10.51 -16.95 0.21
C TYR A 67 11.65 -17.89 -0.09
N ASP A 68 11.34 -19.16 -0.26
CA ASP A 68 12.33 -20.20 -0.60
C ASP A 68 12.77 -20.12 -2.07
N SER A 69 11.92 -19.59 -2.95
CA SER A 69 12.20 -19.53 -4.39
C SER A 69 12.00 -18.13 -4.97
N PRO A 70 12.92 -17.66 -5.83
CA PRO A 70 12.72 -16.43 -6.59
C PRO A 70 11.49 -16.43 -7.50
N ALA A 71 10.93 -17.61 -7.82
CA ALA A 71 9.71 -17.74 -8.61
C ALA A 71 8.48 -17.18 -7.87
N ASP A 72 8.51 -17.24 -6.54
CA ASP A 72 7.41 -16.81 -5.67
C ASP A 72 7.50 -15.32 -5.26
N TYR A 73 8.56 -14.63 -5.70
CA TYR A 73 8.78 -13.23 -5.32
C TYR A 73 7.70 -12.33 -5.91
N PRO A 74 7.01 -11.53 -5.08
CA PRO A 74 6.14 -10.46 -5.57
C PRO A 74 6.98 -9.40 -6.32
N ALA A 75 6.32 -8.67 -7.23
CA ALA A 75 6.95 -7.56 -7.93
C ALA A 75 7.27 -6.42 -6.95
N VAL A 76 8.50 -5.92 -7.02
CA VAL A 76 8.98 -4.80 -6.20
C VAL A 76 9.69 -3.79 -7.09
N HIS A 77 9.35 -2.51 -6.90
CA HIS A 77 10.11 -1.41 -7.50
C HIS A 77 11.16 -0.92 -6.48
N PRO A 78 12.47 -1.18 -6.70
CA PRO A 78 13.49 -0.93 -5.70
C PRO A 78 13.57 0.52 -5.21
N GLN A 79 13.24 1.49 -6.09
CA GLN A 79 13.28 2.92 -5.75
C GLN A 79 12.05 3.39 -4.96
N HIS A 80 10.96 2.60 -4.93
CA HIS A 80 9.75 2.92 -4.18
C HIS A 80 9.77 2.29 -2.79
N GLU A 81 10.73 1.41 -2.51
CA GLU A 81 10.91 0.82 -1.20
C GLU A 81 11.72 1.72 -0.28
N ARG A 82 11.32 1.72 0.98
CA ARG A 82 12.08 2.37 2.05
C ARG A 82 13.24 1.50 2.49
N ARG A 83 14.27 2.10 3.06
CA ARG A 83 15.37 1.37 3.69
C ARG A 83 14.85 0.48 4.81
N LYS A 84 15.26 -0.80 4.79
CA LYS A 84 14.86 -1.84 5.74
C LYS A 84 16.06 -2.69 6.13
N TYR A 85 16.18 -2.96 7.42
CA TYR A 85 17.23 -3.83 7.96
C TYR A 85 16.60 -4.89 8.86
N LEU A 86 17.07 -6.12 8.77
CA LEU A 86 16.82 -7.13 9.78
C LEU A 86 17.89 -7.04 10.87
N LEU A 87 17.46 -7.04 12.11
CA LEU A 87 18.34 -7.04 13.27
C LEU A 87 18.35 -8.44 13.88
N PHE A 88 19.56 -9.02 13.97
CA PHE A 88 19.82 -10.30 14.60
C PHE A 88 20.39 -10.07 16.00
N GLN A 89 19.90 -10.85 16.95
CA GLN A 89 20.47 -10.89 18.29
C GLN A 89 21.39 -12.11 18.42
N GLN A 90 22.44 -11.97 19.23
CA GLN A 90 23.35 -13.09 19.52
C GLN A 90 22.56 -14.30 20.02
N ASN A 91 22.86 -15.46 19.44
CA ASN A 91 22.25 -16.77 19.79
C ASN A 91 20.76 -16.91 19.44
N ALA A 92 20.16 -16.00 18.63
CA ALA A 92 18.82 -16.20 18.11
C ALA A 92 18.87 -16.93 16.76
N PRO A 93 17.96 -17.89 16.49
CA PRO A 93 17.97 -18.69 15.24
C PRO A 93 17.53 -17.89 13.99
N GLY A 94 17.15 -16.61 14.14
CA GLY A 94 16.65 -15.78 13.05
C GLY A 94 16.58 -14.31 13.44
N PRO A 95 16.06 -13.45 12.55
CA PRO A 95 15.91 -12.03 12.84
C PRO A 95 14.91 -11.83 13.97
N SER A 96 15.24 -10.92 14.88
CA SER A 96 14.38 -10.59 16.02
C SER A 96 13.58 -9.31 15.79
N ARG A 97 14.10 -8.41 14.97
CA ARG A 97 13.51 -7.08 14.70
C ARG A 97 13.63 -6.70 13.24
N LEU A 98 12.68 -5.89 12.79
CA LEU A 98 12.72 -5.12 11.56
C LEU A 98 12.97 -3.65 11.91
N VAL A 99 13.97 -3.04 11.29
CA VAL A 99 14.30 -1.62 11.41
C VAL A 99 14.05 -0.98 10.05
N SER A 100 13.06 -0.11 9.94
CA SER A 100 12.66 0.50 8.66
C SER A 100 12.63 2.02 8.75
N PHE A 101 13.03 2.70 7.68
CA PHE A 101 12.95 4.15 7.63
C PHE A 101 11.50 4.62 7.66
N ALA A 102 11.15 5.40 8.67
CA ALA A 102 9.81 5.94 8.90
C ALA A 102 9.71 7.45 8.65
N GLY A 103 10.87 8.12 8.53
CA GLY A 103 10.95 9.58 8.37
C GLY A 103 11.41 10.29 9.63
N PHE A 104 11.82 11.53 9.45
CA PHE A 104 12.31 12.39 10.54
C PHE A 104 11.19 13.24 11.16
N GLY A 105 11.47 13.78 12.35
CA GLY A 105 10.60 14.75 12.99
C GLY A 105 9.17 14.23 13.19
N GLU A 106 8.18 15.01 12.83
CA GLU A 106 6.77 14.65 12.99
C GLU A 106 6.32 13.50 12.10
N TYR A 107 6.91 13.33 10.92
CA TYR A 107 6.62 12.19 10.06
C TYR A 107 6.88 10.85 10.76
N GLY A 108 8.09 10.67 11.30
CA GLY A 108 8.43 9.47 12.03
C GLY A 108 7.56 9.29 13.28
N ARG A 109 7.29 10.38 14.01
CA ARG A 109 6.42 10.34 15.20
C ARG A 109 4.97 9.95 14.88
N SER A 110 4.41 10.46 13.78
CA SER A 110 3.04 10.10 13.36
C SER A 110 2.94 8.61 13.03
N LYS A 111 3.95 8.06 12.33
CA LYS A 111 4.00 6.62 12.02
C LYS A 111 4.19 5.76 13.26
N LEU A 112 5.00 6.21 14.23
CA LEU A 112 5.12 5.53 15.52
C LEU A 112 3.78 5.50 16.25
N ARG A 113 3.05 6.62 16.33
CA ARG A 113 1.71 6.65 16.93
C ARG A 113 0.73 5.72 16.23
N ARG A 114 0.70 5.74 14.89
CA ARG A 114 -0.12 4.82 14.10
C ARG A 114 0.24 3.36 14.38
N ALA A 115 1.52 3.02 14.41
CA ALA A 115 1.99 1.68 14.75
C ALA A 115 1.53 1.25 16.14
N GLN A 116 1.63 2.13 17.15
CA GLN A 116 1.16 1.87 18.51
C GLN A 116 -0.34 1.61 18.57
N HIS A 117 -1.16 2.40 17.87
CA HIS A 117 -2.60 2.22 17.82
C HIS A 117 -2.98 0.89 17.14
N LEU A 118 -2.38 0.57 15.99
CA LEU A 118 -2.65 -0.67 15.29
C LEU A 118 -2.18 -1.91 16.07
N THR A 119 -1.06 -1.79 16.79
CA THR A 119 -0.56 -2.86 17.66
C THR A 119 -1.46 -3.06 18.88
N ALA A 120 -1.92 -1.99 19.51
CA ALA A 120 -2.87 -2.07 20.62
C ALA A 120 -4.19 -2.76 20.23
N ALA A 121 -4.58 -2.64 18.95
CA ALA A 121 -5.71 -3.35 18.37
C ALA A 121 -5.38 -4.78 17.88
N GLY A 122 -4.12 -5.22 17.96
CA GLY A 122 -3.70 -6.57 17.60
C GLY A 122 -3.37 -6.81 16.13
N PHE A 123 -3.33 -5.78 15.28
CA PHE A 123 -3.19 -5.95 13.83
C PHE A 123 -1.76 -5.93 13.31
N THR A 124 -0.83 -5.24 14.00
CA THR A 124 0.54 -5.03 13.53
C THR A 124 1.56 -5.41 14.59
N PRO A 125 2.82 -5.71 14.20
CA PRO A 125 3.88 -6.00 15.15
C PRO A 125 4.21 -4.77 16.02
N GLU A 126 4.59 -5.05 17.26
CA GLU A 126 4.89 -4.05 18.28
C GLU A 126 6.03 -3.11 17.86
N PRO A 127 5.79 -1.78 17.85
CA PRO A 127 6.85 -0.79 17.70
C PRO A 127 7.58 -0.60 19.02
N GLU A 128 8.92 -0.70 18.99
CA GLU A 128 9.72 -0.63 20.20
C GLU A 128 10.45 0.71 20.35
N MET A 129 10.91 1.27 19.24
CA MET A 129 11.72 2.48 19.26
C MET A 129 11.68 3.21 17.91
N LEU A 130 11.64 4.53 17.96
CA LEU A 130 11.94 5.41 16.83
C LEU A 130 13.23 6.17 17.14
N ALA A 131 14.28 5.92 16.37
CA ALA A 131 15.55 6.62 16.49
C ALA A 131 16.08 6.99 15.11
N HIS A 132 16.53 8.24 14.96
CA HIS A 132 17.14 8.72 13.73
C HIS A 132 16.29 8.53 12.46
N GLY A 133 14.98 8.60 12.61
CA GLY A 133 14.03 8.38 11.51
C GLY A 133 13.74 6.90 11.21
N PHE A 134 14.35 5.97 11.94
CA PHE A 134 14.10 4.55 11.79
C PHE A 134 13.22 4.01 12.91
N LEU A 135 12.19 3.28 12.54
CA LEU A 135 11.28 2.59 13.43
C LEU A 135 11.71 1.12 13.57
N ARG A 136 12.02 0.73 14.80
CA ARG A 136 12.28 -0.67 15.16
C ARG A 136 10.99 -1.32 15.62
N ARG A 137 10.64 -2.43 15.00
CA ARG A 137 9.47 -3.26 15.32
C ARG A 137 9.89 -4.70 15.54
N ARG A 138 9.07 -5.45 16.26
CA ARG A 138 9.23 -6.91 16.38
C ARG A 138 9.17 -7.54 14.98
N PHE A 139 10.06 -8.46 14.68
CA PHE A 139 9.96 -9.28 13.46
C PHE A 139 8.85 -10.31 13.64
N VAL A 140 8.01 -10.48 12.63
CA VAL A 140 6.93 -11.47 12.63
C VAL A 140 7.42 -12.71 11.88
N ALA A 141 7.71 -13.76 12.64
CA ALA A 141 8.03 -15.06 12.05
C ALA A 141 6.75 -15.74 11.54
N GLY A 142 6.78 -16.26 10.33
CA GLY A 142 5.65 -16.90 9.69
C GLY A 142 5.77 -16.89 8.16
N SER A 143 4.71 -17.26 7.49
CA SER A 143 4.65 -17.28 6.03
C SER A 143 3.76 -16.15 5.52
N PRO A 144 4.17 -15.43 4.48
CA PRO A 144 3.28 -14.48 3.81
C PRO A 144 2.10 -15.23 3.20
N VAL A 145 0.93 -14.57 3.18
CA VAL A 145 -0.24 -15.10 2.50
C VAL A 145 -0.02 -15.07 1.00
N GLY A 146 -0.17 -16.21 0.35
CA GLY A 146 -0.13 -16.33 -1.11
C GLY A 146 -1.46 -15.90 -1.74
N PRO A 147 -1.45 -15.52 -3.03
CA PRO A 147 -2.68 -15.26 -3.78
C PRO A 147 -3.58 -16.51 -3.78
N GLY A 148 -4.82 -16.36 -3.28
CA GLY A 148 -5.78 -17.46 -3.18
C GLY A 148 -5.66 -18.34 -1.93
N GLU A 149 -4.71 -18.13 -1.04
CA GLU A 149 -4.60 -18.81 0.26
C GLU A 149 -5.49 -18.14 1.33
N VAL A 150 -6.76 -17.95 1.02
CA VAL A 150 -7.68 -17.23 1.88
C VAL A 150 -8.43 -18.19 2.80
N THR A 151 -8.31 -17.97 4.11
CA THR A 151 -9.07 -18.67 5.14
C THR A 151 -10.18 -17.78 5.69
N ALA A 152 -11.18 -18.38 6.36
CA ALA A 152 -12.21 -17.60 7.06
C ALA A 152 -11.59 -16.69 8.13
N GLU A 153 -10.62 -17.18 8.89
CA GLU A 153 -9.88 -16.41 9.89
C GLU A 153 -9.18 -15.18 9.29
N LEU A 154 -8.57 -15.31 8.09
CA LEU A 154 -7.97 -14.17 7.40
C LEU A 154 -9.03 -13.13 7.02
N LEU A 155 -10.18 -13.56 6.48
CA LEU A 155 -11.26 -12.64 6.12
C LEU A 155 -11.82 -11.90 7.33
N GLU A 156 -12.00 -12.58 8.45
CA GLU A 156 -12.41 -11.98 9.72
C GLU A 156 -11.37 -10.96 10.20
N THR A 157 -10.08 -11.31 10.16
CA THR A 157 -8.98 -10.42 10.56
C THR A 157 -8.91 -9.18 9.67
N VAL A 158 -9.00 -9.34 8.35
CA VAL A 158 -9.01 -8.23 7.39
C VAL A 158 -10.22 -7.33 7.60
N ALA A 159 -11.41 -7.91 7.78
CA ALA A 159 -12.63 -7.15 8.05
C ALA A 159 -12.53 -6.34 9.36
N ALA A 160 -12.00 -6.96 10.42
CA ALA A 160 -11.79 -6.29 11.70
C ALA A 160 -10.77 -5.15 11.61
N TYR A 161 -9.68 -5.36 10.87
CA TYR A 161 -8.67 -4.34 10.58
C TYR A 161 -9.28 -3.13 9.85
N LEU A 162 -10.02 -3.37 8.77
CA LEU A 162 -10.65 -2.30 7.99
C LEU A 162 -11.74 -1.57 8.79
N ALA A 163 -12.50 -2.29 9.60
CA ALA A 163 -13.48 -1.69 10.51
C ALA A 163 -12.80 -0.83 11.59
N HIS A 164 -11.61 -1.24 12.08
CA HIS A 164 -10.81 -0.43 13.00
C HIS A 164 -10.31 0.86 12.33
N LEU A 165 -9.75 0.77 11.10
CA LEU A 165 -9.35 1.96 10.34
C LEU A 165 -10.52 2.93 10.15
N TYR A 166 -11.67 2.42 9.76
CA TYR A 166 -12.88 3.23 9.56
C TYR A 166 -13.30 3.96 10.82
N ARG A 167 -13.25 3.32 11.98
CA ARG A 167 -13.72 3.91 13.24
C ARG A 167 -12.72 4.85 13.88
N GLU A 168 -11.42 4.47 13.86
CA GLU A 168 -10.40 5.12 14.69
C GLU A 168 -9.45 6.03 13.91
N HIS A 169 -9.39 5.89 12.56
CA HIS A 169 -8.43 6.62 11.74
C HIS A 169 -9.10 7.56 10.74
N ALA A 170 -10.12 8.31 11.20
CA ALA A 170 -10.77 9.33 10.39
C ALA A 170 -9.78 10.42 9.92
N ALA A 171 -9.93 10.84 8.69
CA ALA A 171 -9.13 11.90 8.07
C ALA A 171 -9.95 12.64 7.02
N GLU A 172 -9.55 13.84 6.65
CA GLU A 172 -10.11 14.51 5.49
C GLU A 172 -9.67 13.80 4.21
N PRO A 173 -10.55 13.65 3.21
CA PRO A 173 -10.17 13.11 1.91
C PRO A 173 -9.08 13.95 1.24
N SER A 174 -8.05 13.29 0.72
CA SER A 174 -6.92 13.99 0.09
C SER A 174 -7.23 14.50 -1.32
N VAL A 175 -8.18 13.86 -2.02
CA VAL A 175 -8.63 14.24 -3.35
C VAL A 175 -10.14 14.07 -3.48
N SER A 176 -10.75 14.83 -4.40
CA SER A 176 -12.18 14.74 -4.67
C SER A 176 -12.55 13.49 -5.49
N SER A 177 -13.82 13.14 -5.50
CA SER A 177 -14.34 12.08 -6.38
C SER A 177 -14.12 12.39 -7.86
N ASP A 178 -14.12 13.66 -8.26
CA ASP A 178 -13.84 14.06 -9.64
C ASP A 178 -12.38 13.81 -10.03
N THR A 179 -11.44 14.10 -9.12
CA THR A 179 -10.02 13.76 -9.32
C THR A 179 -9.82 12.24 -9.44
N LEU A 180 -10.55 11.44 -8.67
CA LEU A 180 -10.54 9.98 -8.84
C LEU A 180 -11.09 9.54 -10.18
N ARG A 181 -12.17 10.17 -10.67
CA ARG A 181 -12.72 9.90 -12.01
C ARG A 181 -11.73 10.24 -13.12
N GLU A 182 -11.02 11.37 -13.00
CA GLU A 182 -9.96 11.74 -13.93
C GLU A 182 -8.82 10.71 -13.94
N MET A 183 -8.38 10.27 -12.76
CA MET A 183 -7.39 9.21 -12.63
C MET A 183 -7.86 7.91 -13.29
N ILE A 184 -9.11 7.50 -13.05
CA ILE A 184 -9.69 6.30 -13.66
C ILE A 184 -9.67 6.43 -15.18
N ALA A 185 -10.21 7.52 -15.73
CA ALA A 185 -10.30 7.73 -17.16
C ALA A 185 -8.92 7.72 -17.83
N THR A 186 -7.95 8.45 -17.25
CA THR A 186 -6.58 8.53 -17.76
C THR A 186 -5.89 7.17 -17.75
N ASN A 187 -5.94 6.44 -16.61
CA ASN A 187 -5.27 5.16 -16.49
C ASN A 187 -5.89 4.07 -17.38
N LEU A 188 -7.22 4.11 -17.57
CA LEU A 188 -7.89 3.20 -18.49
C LEU A 188 -7.54 3.53 -19.96
N GLU A 189 -7.51 4.79 -20.34
CA GLU A 189 -7.15 5.21 -21.69
C GLU A 189 -5.69 4.85 -22.00
N GLU A 190 -4.76 5.16 -21.11
CA GLU A 190 -3.35 4.85 -21.29
C GLU A 190 -3.06 3.34 -21.24
N GLY A 191 -3.74 2.62 -20.35
CA GLY A 191 -3.48 1.19 -20.12
C GLY A 191 -4.18 0.26 -21.09
N LEU A 192 -5.37 0.62 -21.60
CA LEU A 192 -6.18 -0.20 -22.50
C LEU A 192 -6.22 0.33 -23.94
N GLY A 193 -5.66 1.51 -24.20
CA GLY A 193 -5.66 2.12 -25.53
C GLY A 193 -7.05 2.54 -26.04
N GLN A 194 -8.03 2.68 -25.14
CA GLN A 194 -9.41 3.03 -25.47
C GLN A 194 -9.87 4.19 -24.59
N SER A 195 -10.49 5.22 -25.20
CA SER A 195 -11.16 6.24 -24.41
C SER A 195 -12.47 5.68 -23.85
N TRP A 196 -12.61 5.76 -22.55
CA TRP A 196 -13.80 5.30 -21.83
C TRP A 196 -14.73 6.48 -21.59
N SER A 197 -15.99 6.33 -22.00
CA SER A 197 -17.01 7.32 -21.70
C SER A 197 -17.16 7.47 -20.19
N LYS A 198 -17.21 8.71 -19.72
CA LYS A 198 -17.51 9.02 -18.31
C LYS A 198 -18.85 8.44 -17.86
N ASP A 199 -19.77 8.21 -18.80
CA ASP A 199 -21.11 7.65 -18.55
C ASP A 199 -21.06 6.14 -18.20
N LEU A 200 -20.04 5.40 -18.64
CA LEU A 200 -19.80 4.01 -18.21
C LEU A 200 -19.25 3.92 -16.78
N LEU A 201 -18.71 5.02 -16.31
CA LEU A 201 -18.34 5.24 -14.91
C LEU A 201 -19.53 5.87 -14.17
N ASP A 202 -20.76 5.54 -14.58
CA ASP A 202 -21.99 6.03 -13.98
C ASP A 202 -22.05 5.58 -12.53
N LEU A 203 -21.36 6.40 -11.77
CA LEU A 203 -21.23 6.28 -10.35
C LEU A 203 -22.28 7.22 -9.84
N PRO A 204 -23.11 6.78 -8.92
CA PRO A 204 -24.15 7.62 -8.42
C PRO A 204 -23.57 9.02 -8.20
N SER A 205 -24.18 10.00 -8.85
CA SER A 205 -23.90 11.41 -8.65
C SER A 205 -24.30 11.74 -7.21
N GLY A 206 -23.34 12.04 -6.35
CA GLY A 206 -23.63 12.39 -4.97
C GLY A 206 -22.36 12.51 -4.15
N GLU A 207 -22.47 13.17 -3.04
CA GLU A 207 -21.42 13.34 -2.02
C GLU A 207 -21.07 11.97 -1.41
N TRP A 208 -20.23 11.22 -2.11
CA TRP A 208 -19.95 9.82 -1.78
C TRP A 208 -18.91 9.63 -0.72
N ILE A 209 -18.06 10.60 -0.50
CA ILE A 209 -17.07 10.54 0.54
C ILE A 209 -17.72 11.05 1.83
N GLU A 210 -18.51 10.21 2.46
CA GLU A 210 -19.08 10.55 3.77
C GLU A 210 -18.00 10.70 4.83
N ARG A 211 -16.92 9.90 4.72
CA ARG A 211 -15.85 9.90 5.71
C ARG A 211 -14.53 9.43 5.11
N GLY A 212 -13.55 10.33 5.05
CA GLY A 212 -12.18 9.97 4.72
C GLY A 212 -11.53 9.18 5.85
N VAL A 213 -10.61 8.31 5.49
CA VAL A 213 -9.86 7.42 6.38
C VAL A 213 -8.39 7.47 5.99
N MET A 214 -7.50 7.43 6.97
CA MET A 214 -6.09 7.14 6.75
C MET A 214 -5.95 5.67 6.36
N LEU A 215 -6.03 5.39 5.07
CA LEU A 215 -6.07 4.06 4.50
C LEU A 215 -4.79 3.25 4.74
N ASP A 216 -4.87 1.94 4.58
CA ASP A 216 -3.73 1.08 4.28
C ASP A 216 -3.20 1.33 2.87
N GLY A 217 -4.10 1.29 1.91
CA GLY A 217 -3.91 1.70 0.53
C GLY A 217 -3.70 0.57 -0.47
N ARG A 218 -2.95 -0.47 -0.17
CA ARG A 218 -2.63 -1.52 -1.14
C ARG A 218 -3.17 -2.90 -0.81
N MET A 219 -3.31 -3.23 0.45
CA MET A 219 -3.85 -4.50 0.95
C MET A 219 -3.23 -5.76 0.29
N LEU A 220 -1.94 -5.70 -0.08
CA LEU A 220 -1.27 -6.79 -0.78
C LEU A 220 -1.24 -8.05 0.08
N ALA A 221 -1.49 -9.21 -0.55
CA ALA A 221 -1.60 -10.48 0.16
C ALA A 221 -0.33 -10.80 0.97
N HIS A 222 0.85 -10.59 0.39
CA HIS A 222 2.14 -10.88 1.02
C HIS A 222 2.50 -9.96 2.21
N GLU A 223 1.75 -8.89 2.43
CA GLU A 223 1.89 -8.03 3.61
C GLU A 223 1.13 -8.57 4.84
N TRP A 224 0.38 -9.67 4.66
CA TRP A 224 -0.24 -10.44 5.72
C TRP A 224 0.61 -11.66 6.02
N ILE A 225 1.11 -11.76 7.26
CA ILE A 225 1.92 -12.91 7.70
C ILE A 225 1.05 -13.81 8.56
N ARG A 226 0.95 -15.08 8.14
CA ARG A 226 0.36 -16.15 8.96
C ARG A 226 1.40 -16.60 9.97
N SER A 227 1.21 -16.19 11.21
CA SER A 227 2.05 -16.54 12.37
C SER A 227 1.44 -17.67 13.20
N ALA A 228 2.13 -18.10 14.24
CA ALA A 228 1.60 -19.08 15.20
C ALA A 228 0.37 -18.56 16.00
N THR A 229 0.15 -17.25 16.03
CA THR A 229 -0.92 -16.60 16.80
C THR A 229 -2.02 -15.97 15.93
N GLY A 230 -2.07 -16.29 14.63
CA GLY A 230 -3.01 -15.71 13.67
C GLY A 230 -2.31 -14.84 12.64
N TYR A 231 -3.07 -13.95 12.01
CA TYR A 231 -2.57 -13.10 10.92
C TYR A 231 -2.16 -11.71 11.44
N MET A 232 -1.03 -11.21 10.92
CA MET A 232 -0.55 -9.86 11.20
C MET A 232 -0.25 -9.09 9.90
N LYS A 233 -0.65 -7.82 9.85
CA LYS A 233 -0.29 -6.89 8.76
C LYS A 233 1.07 -6.28 9.08
N VAL A 234 2.06 -6.51 8.22
CA VAL A 234 3.45 -6.06 8.47
C VAL A 234 3.81 -4.75 7.78
N ASP A 235 3.00 -4.31 6.81
CA ASP A 235 3.17 -3.02 6.14
C ASP A 235 1.84 -2.26 6.12
N ALA A 236 1.67 -1.26 7.01
CA ALA A 236 0.38 -0.59 7.28
C ALA A 236 0.53 0.89 7.67
N LEU A 237 1.72 1.47 7.56
CA LEU A 237 1.97 2.71 8.28
C LEU A 237 1.88 3.97 7.43
N ASP A 238 2.13 3.89 6.12
CA ASP A 238 2.46 5.08 5.35
C ASP A 238 2.01 5.11 3.88
N HIS A 239 1.26 4.13 3.40
CA HIS A 239 0.81 4.15 2.01
C HIS A 239 -0.12 5.32 1.70
N HIS A 240 -0.92 5.78 2.67
CA HIS A 240 -1.76 6.97 2.52
C HIS A 240 -0.97 8.28 2.36
N ASP A 241 0.31 8.28 2.72
CA ASP A 241 1.26 9.40 2.53
C ASP A 241 2.17 9.21 1.31
N ASP A 242 2.03 8.11 0.58
CA ASP A 242 2.84 7.82 -0.60
C ASP A 242 2.41 8.72 -1.76
N HIS A 243 3.37 9.34 -2.43
CA HIS A 243 3.12 10.26 -3.54
C HIS A 243 2.52 9.61 -4.79
N PHE A 244 2.55 8.30 -4.89
CA PHE A 244 1.85 7.55 -5.95
C PHE A 244 0.41 7.24 -5.60
N PHE A 245 0.00 7.46 -4.37
CA PHE A 245 -1.30 7.09 -3.86
C PHE A 245 -2.25 8.28 -3.79
N PRO A 246 -3.56 8.12 -4.04
CA PRO A 246 -4.50 9.24 -3.96
C PRO A 246 -4.75 9.76 -2.54
N GLY A 247 -4.00 9.28 -1.55
CA GLY A 247 -4.06 9.77 -0.19
C GLY A 247 -5.20 9.17 0.65
N CYS A 248 -5.64 9.91 1.66
CA CYS A 248 -6.77 9.51 2.48
C CYS A 248 -8.06 9.51 1.67
N GLN A 249 -8.81 8.40 1.72
CA GLN A 249 -10.02 8.18 0.93
C GLN A 249 -11.08 7.45 1.76
N ASP A 250 -12.23 7.18 1.16
CA ASP A 250 -13.23 6.29 1.74
C ASP A 250 -12.67 4.87 1.94
N ILE A 251 -13.02 4.22 3.03
CA ILE A 251 -12.59 2.86 3.37
C ILE A 251 -12.97 1.82 2.31
N ALA A 252 -13.93 2.13 1.44
CA ALA A 252 -14.29 1.29 0.30
C ALA A 252 -13.11 1.04 -0.64
N TRP A 253 -12.13 1.94 -0.68
CA TRP A 253 -10.86 1.70 -1.38
C TRP A 253 -10.14 0.47 -0.84
N ASP A 254 -9.91 0.39 0.47
CA ASP A 254 -9.19 -0.73 1.08
C ASP A 254 -10.00 -2.04 1.04
N LEU A 255 -11.33 -1.97 1.15
CA LEU A 255 -12.18 -3.14 0.95
C LEU A 255 -12.09 -3.68 -0.48
N ALA A 256 -12.10 -2.78 -1.47
CA ALA A 256 -11.90 -3.14 -2.87
C ALA A 256 -10.50 -3.71 -3.10
N ALA A 257 -9.47 -3.07 -2.52
CA ALA A 257 -8.10 -3.54 -2.56
C ALA A 257 -7.96 -4.94 -1.97
N ALA A 258 -8.51 -5.19 -0.78
CA ALA A 258 -8.46 -6.51 -0.15
C ALA A 258 -9.13 -7.59 -1.03
N ALA A 259 -10.30 -7.29 -1.60
CA ALA A 259 -11.01 -8.23 -2.49
C ALA A 259 -10.20 -8.54 -3.76
N VAL A 260 -9.48 -7.57 -4.31
CA VAL A 260 -8.64 -7.72 -5.50
C VAL A 260 -7.35 -8.47 -5.18
N GLU A 261 -6.62 -8.05 -4.13
CA GLU A 261 -5.28 -8.56 -3.85
C GLU A 261 -5.30 -9.95 -3.20
N LEU A 262 -6.34 -10.27 -2.46
CA LEU A 262 -6.58 -11.63 -1.94
C LEU A 262 -7.26 -12.54 -2.99
N ASN A 263 -7.49 -12.03 -4.21
CA ASN A 263 -8.11 -12.76 -5.30
C ASN A 263 -9.47 -13.39 -4.91
N LEU A 264 -10.31 -12.62 -4.22
CA LEU A 264 -11.61 -13.10 -3.76
C LEU A 264 -12.59 -13.22 -4.91
N GLY A 265 -13.20 -14.40 -5.05
CA GLY A 265 -14.41 -14.56 -5.86
C GLY A 265 -15.61 -13.83 -5.24
N ASN A 266 -16.76 -13.86 -5.92
CA ASN A 266 -17.97 -13.16 -5.46
C ASN A 266 -18.35 -13.53 -4.03
N HIS A 267 -18.38 -14.81 -3.71
CA HIS A 267 -18.72 -15.29 -2.36
C HIS A 267 -17.73 -14.77 -1.30
N GLY A 268 -16.42 -14.87 -1.54
CA GLY A 268 -15.41 -14.37 -0.58
C GLY A 268 -15.51 -12.86 -0.36
N ARG A 269 -15.79 -12.10 -1.42
CA ARG A 269 -16.06 -10.66 -1.33
C ARG A 269 -17.30 -10.36 -0.48
N ASP A 270 -18.39 -11.07 -0.71
CA ASP A 270 -19.64 -10.86 0.03
C ASP A 270 -19.44 -11.18 1.52
N VAL A 271 -18.69 -12.25 1.84
CA VAL A 271 -18.32 -12.59 3.21
C VAL A 271 -17.48 -11.49 3.84
N LEU A 272 -16.44 -10.99 3.16
CA LEU A 272 -15.59 -9.89 3.66
C LEU A 272 -16.43 -8.63 3.96
N VAL A 273 -17.28 -8.24 3.04
CA VAL A 273 -18.14 -7.05 3.19
C VAL A 273 -19.12 -7.21 4.34
N GLU A 274 -19.71 -8.38 4.52
CA GLU A 274 -20.66 -8.63 5.61
C GLU A 274 -19.97 -8.63 6.97
N HIS A 275 -18.78 -9.26 7.10
CA HIS A 275 -17.98 -9.19 8.32
C HIS A 275 -17.62 -7.73 8.63
N TYR A 276 -17.14 -6.97 7.63
CA TYR A 276 -16.83 -5.56 7.82
C TYR A 276 -18.05 -4.76 8.30
N ARG A 277 -19.20 -4.91 7.65
CA ARG A 277 -20.45 -4.22 8.00
C ARG A 277 -20.91 -4.51 9.43
N SER A 278 -20.82 -5.78 9.82
CA SER A 278 -21.23 -6.22 11.17
C SER A 278 -20.40 -5.57 12.28
N ILE A 279 -19.09 -5.32 12.01
CA ILE A 279 -18.17 -4.72 12.98
C ILE A 279 -18.22 -3.18 12.91
N SER A 280 -18.21 -2.61 11.69
CA SER A 280 -18.08 -1.16 11.49
C SER A 280 -19.39 -0.39 11.68
N GLY A 281 -20.51 -1.03 11.39
CA GLY A 281 -21.83 -0.38 11.29
C GLY A 281 -22.02 0.45 10.02
N ASP A 282 -21.10 0.41 9.06
CA ASP A 282 -21.17 1.13 7.78
C ASP A 282 -22.17 0.49 6.83
N ARG A 283 -23.41 0.99 6.86
CA ARG A 283 -24.51 0.46 6.03
C ARG A 283 -24.41 0.84 4.56
N GLY A 284 -23.68 1.93 4.25
CA GLY A 284 -23.58 2.47 2.88
C GLY A 284 -22.46 1.84 2.04
N ILE A 285 -21.63 0.98 2.60
CA ILE A 285 -20.44 0.45 1.92
C ILE A 285 -20.75 -0.26 0.61
N ALA A 286 -21.84 -1.03 0.55
CA ALA A 286 -22.20 -1.79 -0.64
C ALA A 286 -22.52 -0.90 -1.87
N GLN A 287 -22.96 0.33 -1.64
CA GLN A 287 -23.26 1.31 -2.70
C GLN A 287 -21.97 1.95 -3.24
N ARG A 288 -20.96 2.14 -2.39
CA ARG A 288 -19.70 2.79 -2.74
C ARG A 288 -18.66 1.83 -3.34
N LEU A 289 -18.71 0.57 -2.93
CA LEU A 289 -17.72 -0.44 -3.31
C LEU A 289 -17.52 -0.60 -4.83
N PRO A 290 -18.56 -0.58 -5.69
CA PRO A 290 -18.38 -0.70 -7.14
C PRO A 290 -17.51 0.41 -7.76
N PHE A 291 -17.61 1.63 -7.26
CA PHE A 291 -16.76 2.74 -7.68
C PHE A 291 -15.31 2.52 -7.27
N TYR A 292 -15.11 2.30 -5.98
CA TYR A 292 -13.77 2.16 -5.45
C TYR A 292 -13.03 0.93 -5.99
N ARG A 293 -13.78 -0.08 -6.43
CA ARG A 293 -13.19 -1.24 -7.11
C ARG A 293 -12.57 -0.85 -8.47
N ILE A 294 -13.26 -0.08 -9.28
CA ILE A 294 -12.70 0.44 -10.54
C ILE A 294 -11.58 1.43 -10.26
N ALA A 295 -11.74 2.31 -9.28
CA ALA A 295 -10.70 3.27 -8.90
C ALA A 295 -9.41 2.55 -8.48
N TYR A 296 -9.50 1.53 -7.63
CA TYR A 296 -8.36 0.74 -7.22
C TYR A 296 -7.72 -0.01 -8.38
N LEU A 297 -8.50 -0.70 -9.20
CA LEU A 297 -7.99 -1.45 -10.35
C LEU A 297 -7.29 -0.53 -11.36
N SER A 298 -7.85 0.63 -11.68
CA SER A 298 -7.23 1.59 -12.59
C SER A 298 -5.96 2.20 -12.01
N PHE A 299 -5.92 2.49 -10.71
CA PHE A 299 -4.71 2.91 -10.00
C PHE A 299 -3.61 1.85 -10.12
N ARG A 300 -3.93 0.57 -9.86
CA ARG A 300 -2.97 -0.52 -9.96
C ARG A 300 -2.47 -0.73 -11.39
N LEU A 301 -3.35 -0.61 -12.37
CA LEU A 301 -2.98 -0.63 -13.80
C LEU A 301 -1.94 0.46 -14.11
N GLY A 302 -2.22 1.71 -13.75
CA GLY A 302 -1.29 2.82 -13.97
C GLY A 302 0.05 2.62 -13.26
N TYR A 303 0.02 2.23 -11.96
CA TYR A 303 1.22 1.98 -11.18
C TYR A 303 2.09 0.85 -11.77
N THR A 304 1.50 -0.30 -12.08
CA THR A 304 2.27 -1.46 -12.57
C THR A 304 2.78 -1.25 -13.99
N SER A 305 2.05 -0.55 -14.84
CA SER A 305 2.50 -0.16 -16.18
C SER A 305 3.71 0.78 -16.10
N LEU A 306 3.65 1.81 -15.27
CA LEU A 306 4.76 2.74 -15.05
C LEU A 306 5.98 2.02 -14.46
N ALA A 307 5.76 1.17 -13.45
CA ALA A 307 6.82 0.41 -12.80
C ALA A 307 7.53 -0.53 -13.80
N SER A 308 6.78 -1.25 -14.63
CA SER A 308 7.38 -2.12 -15.65
C SER A 308 8.21 -1.33 -16.67
N ALA A 309 7.72 -0.17 -17.12
CA ALA A 309 8.41 0.68 -18.09
C ALA A 309 9.70 1.29 -17.56
N THR A 310 9.81 1.53 -16.25
CA THR A 310 10.98 2.18 -15.64
C THR A 310 12.07 1.22 -15.19
N LEU A 311 11.79 -0.08 -15.13
CA LEU A 311 12.72 -1.11 -14.65
C LEU A 311 13.49 -1.84 -15.75
N GLY A 312 13.30 -1.46 -17.03
CA GLY A 312 14.00 -2.05 -18.19
C GLY A 312 13.74 -3.57 -18.28
N ASP A 313 14.79 -4.36 -18.54
CA ASP A 313 14.71 -5.82 -18.71
C ASP A 313 14.88 -6.61 -17.40
N SER A 314 14.68 -5.96 -16.25
CA SER A 314 14.87 -6.59 -14.94
C SER A 314 13.85 -7.72 -14.69
N PRO A 315 14.16 -8.67 -13.77
CA PRO A 315 13.18 -9.66 -13.34
C PRO A 315 11.90 -9.03 -12.76
N ASP A 316 12.02 -7.90 -12.06
CA ASP A 316 10.87 -7.21 -11.49
C ASP A 316 10.02 -6.50 -12.56
N ALA A 317 10.63 -5.97 -13.63
CA ALA A 317 9.87 -5.48 -14.79
C ALA A 317 8.94 -6.57 -15.35
N ARG A 318 9.47 -7.79 -15.53
CA ARG A 318 8.66 -8.93 -16.01
C ARG A 318 7.53 -9.31 -15.04
N ARG A 319 7.77 -9.26 -13.73
CA ARG A 319 6.73 -9.48 -12.73
C ARG A 319 5.64 -8.42 -12.81
N PHE A 320 6.02 -7.15 -12.94
CA PHE A 320 5.06 -6.06 -13.13
C PHE A 320 4.25 -6.20 -14.42
N VAL A 321 4.83 -6.71 -15.52
CA VAL A 321 4.06 -7.01 -16.74
C VAL A 321 2.98 -8.06 -16.47
N VAL A 322 3.29 -9.08 -15.68
CA VAL A 322 2.30 -10.12 -15.29
C VAL A 322 1.18 -9.51 -14.44
N GLU A 323 1.53 -8.68 -13.45
CA GLU A 323 0.53 -7.98 -12.63
C GLU A 323 -0.32 -7.01 -13.46
N THR A 324 0.28 -6.27 -14.38
CA THR A 324 -0.45 -5.37 -15.29
C THR A 324 -1.52 -6.14 -16.08
N ARG A 325 -1.17 -7.29 -16.66
CA ARG A 325 -2.13 -8.16 -17.38
C ARG A 325 -3.26 -8.63 -16.48
N ARG A 326 -2.94 -9.03 -15.25
CA ARG A 326 -3.93 -9.43 -14.26
C ARG A 326 -4.94 -8.30 -13.98
N TYR A 327 -4.48 -7.05 -13.80
CA TYR A 327 -5.37 -5.93 -13.59
C TYR A 327 -6.20 -5.59 -14.82
N ILE A 328 -5.65 -5.68 -16.02
CA ILE A 328 -6.39 -5.54 -17.28
C ILE A 328 -7.55 -6.55 -17.34
N GLU A 329 -7.28 -7.84 -17.11
CA GLU A 329 -8.31 -8.87 -17.12
C GLU A 329 -9.40 -8.65 -16.07
N LEU A 330 -9.04 -8.13 -14.90
CA LEU A 330 -10.01 -7.79 -13.85
C LEU A 330 -10.87 -6.61 -14.25
N ILE A 331 -10.30 -5.59 -14.86
CA ILE A 331 -11.00 -4.41 -15.38
C ILE A 331 -11.98 -4.81 -16.48
N GLU A 332 -11.52 -5.60 -17.46
CA GLU A 332 -12.37 -6.05 -18.58
C GLU A 332 -13.59 -6.86 -18.08
N ARG A 333 -13.38 -7.74 -17.10
CA ARG A 333 -14.49 -8.48 -16.46
C ARG A 333 -15.47 -7.56 -15.74
N GLU A 334 -14.99 -6.58 -15.02
CA GLU A 334 -15.82 -5.64 -14.27
C GLU A 334 -16.61 -4.73 -15.21
N LEU A 335 -15.99 -4.21 -16.26
CA LEU A 335 -16.64 -3.34 -17.26
C LEU A 335 -17.55 -4.14 -18.18
N GLY A 336 -17.16 -5.35 -18.60
CA GLY A 336 -17.99 -6.23 -19.41
C GLY A 336 -19.31 -6.62 -18.71
N SER A 337 -19.26 -6.85 -17.39
CA SER A 337 -20.48 -7.12 -16.60
C SER A 337 -21.43 -5.93 -16.56
N ARG A 338 -20.93 -4.69 -16.57
CA ARG A 338 -21.74 -3.46 -16.59
C ARG A 338 -22.37 -3.19 -17.96
N LEU A 339 -21.64 -3.45 -19.05
CA LEU A 339 -22.16 -3.29 -20.41
C LEU A 339 -23.33 -4.23 -20.70
N VAL A 340 -23.35 -5.42 -20.12
CA VAL A 340 -24.47 -6.37 -20.23
C VAL A 340 -25.67 -5.92 -19.39
N GLY A 341 -25.43 -5.35 -18.21
CA GLY A 341 -26.51 -4.81 -17.35
C GLY A 341 -27.23 -3.61 -17.95
N HIS A 342 -26.55 -2.74 -18.70
CA HIS A 342 -27.16 -1.58 -19.38
C HIS A 342 -27.97 -1.92 -20.66
N ARG A 343 -27.80 -3.13 -21.21
CA ARG A 343 -28.61 -3.58 -22.39
C ARG A 343 -29.94 -4.19 -22.01
N HIS A 344 -30.21 -4.39 -20.74
CA HIS A 344 -31.41 -5.06 -20.22
C HIS A 344 -32.23 -4.19 -19.24
N GLY A 345 -31.94 -2.93 -19.09
CA GLY A 345 -32.70 -1.89 -18.40
C GLY A 345 -33.21 -0.85 -19.38
#